data_21e3f2b78a3d69ff6b4fa6fcf29f8faf
#
_entry.id   21e3f2b78a3d69ff6b4fa6fcf29f8faf
#
_cell.length_a   1.000
_cell.length_b   1.000
_cell.length_c   1.000
_cell.angle_alpha   90.00
_cell.angle_beta   90.00
_cell.angle_gamma   90.00
#
_symmetry.space_group_name_H-M   'P 1'
#
loop_
_entity.id
_entity.type
_entity.pdbx_description
1 polymer ?
#
loop_
_entity_poly.entity_id
_entity_poly.type
_entity_poly.pdbx_seq_one_letter_code
_entity_poly.pdbx_strand_id
1 'polypeptide(L)'
;ESSMSKDIGIDLGTASVLVYVKGKGIVLNEPSVVALDKNTGKLLKVGTDAQAMLGRTPGNIIAIRPLREGVISDYDMTERMLREFIHKVAGVSLFKPRVIICVPSGITEVEERAVIDAGISAGARKVFLIEEPVAAAIGAGIDIAKPDGHMVVDIGGGTADIAVISLSGVVESASIKIAGDQLNEAVVKYMRRKHNLLVGERTA
;
A
#
# COMPACT_ATOMS: atom_id res chain seq x y z
N GLU A 1 9.62 -7.13 -29.09
CA GLU A 1 10.82 -6.73 -28.31
C GLU A 1 10.55 -7.00 -26.84
N SER A 2 11.10 -8.07 -26.29
CA SER A 2 11.00 -8.35 -24.87
C SER A 2 11.89 -7.33 -24.15
N SER A 3 11.30 -6.29 -23.55
CA SER A 3 12.00 -5.43 -22.65
C SER A 3 12.63 -6.31 -21.54
N MET A 4 13.94 -6.37 -21.47
CA MET A 4 14.69 -7.13 -20.46
C MET A 4 14.45 -6.59 -19.03
N SER A 5 13.82 -5.45 -18.89
CA SER A 5 13.47 -4.82 -17.59
C SER A 5 11.97 -4.90 -17.37
N LYS A 6 11.58 -5.36 -16.19
CA LYS A 6 10.17 -5.42 -15.79
C LYS A 6 9.64 -4.03 -15.42
N ASP A 7 8.40 -3.76 -15.81
CA ASP A 7 7.64 -2.61 -15.33
C ASP A 7 6.67 -3.08 -14.24
N ILE A 8 6.76 -2.50 -13.07
CA ILE A 8 6.04 -2.91 -11.87
C ILE A 8 5.22 -1.72 -11.37
N GLY A 9 3.94 -1.95 -11.11
CA GLY A 9 3.08 -1.03 -10.38
C GLY A 9 2.90 -1.52 -8.94
N ILE A 10 3.01 -0.63 -7.97
CA ILE A 10 2.82 -0.93 -6.56
C ILE A 10 1.78 0.02 -5.98
N ASP A 11 0.70 -0.56 -5.46
CA ASP A 11 -0.21 0.13 -4.56
C ASP A 11 0.25 -0.14 -3.13
N LEU A 12 0.88 0.87 -2.52
CA LEU A 12 1.44 0.80 -1.17
C LEU A 12 0.39 1.29 -0.18
N GLY A 13 -0.58 0.43 0.11
CA GLY A 13 -1.70 0.76 0.98
C GLY A 13 -1.40 0.59 2.47
N THR A 14 -2.21 1.24 3.31
CA THR A 14 -2.14 1.10 4.78
C THR A 14 -2.45 -0.33 5.23
N ALA A 15 -3.44 -0.98 4.64
CA ALA A 15 -3.88 -2.32 5.01
C ALA A 15 -3.22 -3.40 4.17
N SER A 16 -3.01 -3.17 2.88
CA SER A 16 -2.48 -4.15 1.94
C SER A 16 -1.58 -3.52 0.89
N VAL A 17 -0.66 -4.33 0.37
CA VAL A 17 0.20 -4.00 -0.77
C VAL A 17 -0.25 -4.85 -1.96
N LEU A 18 -0.54 -4.18 -3.08
CA LEU A 18 -0.79 -4.83 -4.37
C LEU A 18 0.39 -4.60 -5.29
N VAL A 19 0.83 -5.63 -5.97
CA VAL A 19 1.89 -5.53 -6.98
C VAL A 19 1.40 -6.06 -8.31
N TYR A 20 1.48 -5.21 -9.32
CA TYR A 20 1.16 -5.50 -10.70
C TYR A 20 2.45 -5.57 -11.52
N VAL A 21 2.55 -6.56 -12.40
CA VAL A 21 3.65 -6.68 -13.37
C VAL A 21 3.07 -6.59 -14.78
N LYS A 22 3.63 -5.71 -15.60
CA LYS A 22 3.22 -5.55 -17.00
C LYS A 22 3.26 -6.90 -17.72
N GLY A 23 2.14 -7.27 -18.34
CA GLY A 23 1.99 -8.54 -19.06
C GLY A 23 1.65 -9.74 -18.18
N LYS A 24 1.62 -9.62 -16.85
CA LYS A 24 1.24 -10.70 -15.92
C LYS A 24 0.02 -10.38 -15.06
N GLY A 25 -0.35 -9.10 -14.94
CA GLY A 25 -1.43 -8.67 -14.07
C GLY A 25 -1.00 -8.51 -12.61
N ILE A 26 -1.96 -8.60 -11.68
CA ILE A 26 -1.70 -8.56 -10.25
C ILE A 26 -1.05 -9.87 -9.83
N VAL A 27 0.18 -9.79 -9.35
CA VAL A 27 1.01 -10.95 -8.98
C VAL A 27 1.21 -11.08 -7.48
N LEU A 28 0.86 -10.03 -6.71
CA LEU A 28 0.97 -10.02 -5.26
C LEU A 28 -0.15 -9.18 -4.66
N ASN A 29 -0.79 -9.72 -3.64
CA ASN A 29 -1.76 -9.05 -2.80
C ASN A 29 -1.55 -9.57 -1.38
N GLU A 30 -0.86 -8.78 -0.56
CA GLU A 30 -0.48 -9.19 0.80
C GLU A 30 -0.71 -8.04 1.79
N PRO A 31 -0.95 -8.35 3.07
CA PRO A 31 -1.11 -7.32 4.08
C PRO A 31 0.16 -6.51 4.27
N SER A 32 0.01 -5.21 4.54
CA SER A 32 1.10 -4.28 4.84
C SER A 32 1.59 -4.49 6.28
N VAL A 33 2.18 -5.64 6.55
CA VAL A 33 2.63 -6.06 7.88
C VAL A 33 4.05 -6.61 7.78
N VAL A 34 4.87 -6.30 8.76
CA VAL A 34 6.19 -6.91 8.96
C VAL A 34 6.27 -7.55 10.34
N ALA A 35 6.95 -8.68 10.44
CA ALA A 35 7.26 -9.34 11.69
C ALA A 35 8.73 -9.16 12.03
N LEU A 36 9.00 -8.69 13.24
CA LEU A 36 10.34 -8.43 13.75
C LEU A 36 10.62 -9.28 14.98
N ASP A 37 11.88 -9.65 15.14
CA ASP A 37 12.41 -10.07 16.44
C ASP A 37 12.54 -8.85 17.35
N LYS A 38 11.82 -8.85 18.47
CA LYS A 38 11.79 -7.75 19.44
C LYS A 38 13.17 -7.46 20.06
N ASN A 39 13.98 -8.48 20.21
CA ASN A 39 15.28 -8.36 20.89
C ASN A 39 16.38 -7.82 19.97
N THR A 40 16.34 -8.23 18.68
CA THR A 40 17.39 -7.89 17.70
C THR A 40 16.95 -6.81 16.71
N GLY A 41 15.64 -6.52 16.60
CA GLY A 41 15.09 -5.66 15.56
C GLY A 41 15.18 -6.25 14.15
N LYS A 42 15.54 -7.54 14.04
CA LYS A 42 15.69 -8.21 12.76
C LYS A 42 14.33 -8.47 12.09
N LEU A 43 14.22 -8.11 10.81
CA LEU A 43 13.08 -8.48 9.99
C LEU A 43 13.06 -10.01 9.82
N LEU A 44 11.94 -10.63 10.15
CA LEU A 44 11.74 -12.08 10.02
C LEU A 44 10.90 -12.43 8.81
N LYS A 45 9.77 -11.79 8.65
CA LYS A 45 8.81 -12.04 7.57
C LYS A 45 8.07 -10.75 7.19
N VAL A 46 7.48 -10.75 6.00
CA VAL A 46 6.61 -9.67 5.50
C VAL A 46 5.29 -10.24 4.99
N GLY A 47 4.28 -9.39 4.91
CA GLY A 47 3.01 -9.72 4.30
C GLY A 47 2.26 -10.84 4.99
N THR A 48 1.72 -11.75 4.21
CA THR A 48 0.93 -12.89 4.69
C THR A 48 1.71 -13.78 5.66
N ASP A 49 2.99 -14.02 5.40
CA ASP A 49 3.84 -14.82 6.28
C ASP A 49 4.07 -14.13 7.63
N ALA A 50 4.22 -12.80 7.64
CA ALA A 50 4.31 -12.02 8.86
C ALA A 50 3.02 -12.09 9.67
N GLN A 51 1.87 -11.96 9.00
CA GLN A 51 0.57 -12.07 9.65
C GLN A 51 0.31 -13.46 10.24
N ALA A 52 0.76 -14.51 9.57
CA ALA A 52 0.65 -15.88 10.04
C ALA A 52 1.49 -16.19 11.29
N MET A 53 2.57 -15.45 11.51
CA MET A 53 3.41 -15.59 12.71
C MET A 53 2.74 -15.01 13.96
N LEU A 54 1.78 -14.11 13.80
CA LEU A 54 1.07 -13.49 14.93
C LEU A 54 0.19 -14.53 15.63
N GLY A 55 0.34 -14.63 16.94
CA GLY A 55 -0.43 -15.54 17.77
C GLY A 55 0.04 -17.00 17.77
N ARG A 56 1.11 -17.35 17.02
CA ARG A 56 1.64 -18.72 16.94
C ARG A 56 3.06 -18.89 17.46
N THR A 57 3.73 -17.80 17.83
CA THR A 57 5.16 -17.80 18.18
C THR A 57 5.43 -17.19 19.55
N PRO A 58 6.56 -17.55 20.19
CA PRO A 58 6.95 -17.01 21.49
C PRO A 58 6.94 -15.49 21.52
N GLY A 59 6.73 -14.88 22.69
CA GLY A 59 6.48 -13.46 22.92
C GLY A 59 7.58 -12.47 22.54
N ASN A 60 8.61 -12.89 21.79
CA ASN A 60 9.67 -12.05 21.24
C ASN A 60 9.43 -11.59 19.80
N ILE A 61 8.32 -11.96 19.18
CA ILE A 61 7.96 -11.52 17.83
C ILE A 61 6.88 -10.45 17.92
N ILE A 62 7.14 -9.32 17.27
CA ILE A 62 6.18 -8.21 17.15
C ILE A 62 5.82 -7.97 15.70
N ALA A 63 4.56 -7.59 15.48
CA ALA A 63 4.09 -7.09 14.18
C ALA A 63 4.08 -5.58 14.17
N ILE A 64 4.51 -5.03 13.03
CA ILE A 64 4.48 -3.61 12.74
C ILE A 64 3.72 -3.40 11.45
N ARG A 65 2.84 -2.40 11.42
CA ARG A 65 2.28 -1.82 10.20
C ARG A 65 3.10 -0.58 9.83
N PRO A 66 3.95 -0.64 8.77
CA PRO A 66 4.84 0.46 8.42
C PRO A 66 4.11 1.71 7.93
N LEU A 67 2.88 1.54 7.43
CA LEU A 67 2.02 2.63 6.99
C LEU A 67 0.79 2.73 7.89
N ARG A 68 0.44 3.96 8.24
CA ARG A 68 -0.78 4.27 9.00
C ARG A 68 -1.46 5.48 8.37
N GLU A 69 -2.76 5.40 8.15
CA GLU A 69 -3.57 6.51 7.63
C GLU A 69 -2.95 7.13 6.35
N GLY A 70 -2.47 6.29 5.44
CA GLY A 70 -1.84 6.71 4.19
C GLY A 70 -0.43 7.29 4.32
N VAL A 71 0.15 7.32 5.52
CA VAL A 71 1.47 7.91 5.79
C VAL A 71 2.47 6.81 6.18
N ILE A 72 3.72 6.97 5.73
CA ILE A 72 4.83 6.13 6.20
C ILE A 72 5.13 6.50 7.65
N SER A 73 4.83 5.61 8.58
CA SER A 73 5.13 5.78 10.00
C SER A 73 6.48 5.19 10.39
N ASP A 74 6.98 4.22 9.63
CA ASP A 74 8.30 3.60 9.79
C ASP A 74 8.96 3.45 8.42
N TYR A 75 9.88 4.35 8.11
CA TYR A 75 10.57 4.40 6.82
C TYR A 75 11.43 3.16 6.58
N ASP A 76 12.22 2.76 7.55
CA ASP A 76 13.13 1.62 7.42
C ASP A 76 12.38 0.31 7.17
N MET A 77 11.28 0.10 7.90
CA MET A 77 10.44 -1.08 7.71
C MET A 77 9.68 -1.04 6.38
N THR A 78 9.24 0.13 5.93
CA THR A 78 8.62 0.30 4.61
C THR A 78 9.60 -0.05 3.49
N GLU A 79 10.85 0.44 3.56
CA GLU A 79 11.89 0.11 2.59
C GLU A 79 12.18 -1.39 2.55
N ARG A 80 12.33 -2.01 3.73
CA ARG A 80 12.59 -3.46 3.82
C ARG A 80 11.42 -4.29 3.30
N MET A 81 10.19 -3.90 3.60
CA MET A 81 8.99 -4.55 3.08
C MET A 81 8.91 -4.44 1.56
N LEU A 82 9.13 -3.26 1.00
CA LEU A 82 9.18 -3.04 -0.45
C LEU A 82 10.27 -3.88 -1.12
N ARG A 83 11.45 -3.96 -0.52
CA ARG A 83 12.56 -4.77 -1.01
C ARG A 83 12.18 -6.24 -1.13
N GLU A 84 11.58 -6.80 -0.08
CA GLU A 84 11.12 -8.19 -0.09
C GLU A 84 10.05 -8.43 -1.17
N PHE A 85 9.08 -7.53 -1.31
CA PHE A 85 8.05 -7.68 -2.33
C PHE A 85 8.60 -7.51 -3.76
N ILE A 86 9.50 -6.57 -3.99
CA ILE A 86 10.14 -6.38 -5.28
C ILE A 86 10.99 -7.62 -5.63
N HIS A 87 11.76 -8.15 -4.69
CA HIS A 87 12.53 -9.39 -4.90
C HIS A 87 11.62 -10.58 -5.20
N LYS A 88 10.53 -10.72 -4.47
CA LYS A 88 9.56 -11.82 -4.67
C LYS A 88 8.96 -11.81 -6.07
N VAL A 89 8.74 -10.62 -6.64
CA VAL A 89 8.11 -10.42 -7.94
C VAL A 89 9.12 -10.36 -9.08
N ALA A 90 10.22 -9.62 -8.91
CA ALA A 90 11.25 -9.46 -9.94
C ALA A 90 12.18 -10.67 -10.06
N GLY A 91 12.37 -11.39 -8.96
CA GLY A 91 13.39 -12.45 -8.87
C GLY A 91 14.80 -11.87 -8.94
N VAL A 92 15.79 -12.75 -9.08
CA VAL A 92 17.18 -12.36 -9.33
C VAL A 92 17.30 -11.96 -10.80
N SER A 93 17.27 -10.67 -11.07
CA SER A 93 17.42 -10.10 -12.42
C SER A 93 18.63 -9.18 -12.48
N LEU A 94 19.42 -9.29 -13.54
CA LEU A 94 20.49 -8.36 -13.85
C LEU A 94 19.96 -6.95 -14.17
N PHE A 95 18.69 -6.85 -14.56
CA PHE A 95 18.04 -5.59 -14.93
C PHE A 95 17.05 -5.19 -13.85
N LYS A 96 17.36 -4.11 -13.13
CA LYS A 96 16.48 -3.54 -12.12
C LYS A 96 15.17 -3.04 -12.74
N PRO A 97 14.01 -3.25 -12.11
CA PRO A 97 12.72 -2.83 -12.64
C PRO A 97 12.53 -1.31 -12.59
N ARG A 98 11.67 -0.82 -13.48
CA ARG A 98 11.02 0.49 -13.29
C ARG A 98 9.78 0.28 -12.45
N VAL A 99 9.55 1.16 -11.49
CA VAL A 99 8.44 1.02 -10.54
C VAL A 99 7.60 2.28 -10.53
N ILE A 100 6.28 2.12 -10.59
CA ILE A 100 5.29 3.17 -10.34
C ILE A 100 4.66 2.85 -8.99
N ILE A 101 4.67 3.82 -8.07
CA ILE A 101 4.06 3.67 -6.75
C ILE A 101 2.87 4.63 -6.63
N CYS A 102 1.72 4.10 -6.23
CA CYS A 102 0.55 4.90 -5.91
C CYS A 102 0.74 5.60 -4.56
N VAL A 103 0.38 6.87 -4.50
CA VAL A 103 0.44 7.70 -3.31
C VAL A 103 -0.88 8.42 -3.08
N PRO A 104 -1.26 8.72 -1.83
CA PRO A 104 -2.45 9.50 -1.53
C PRO A 104 -2.40 10.90 -2.15
N SER A 105 -3.58 11.47 -2.46
CA SER A 105 -3.68 12.87 -2.86
C SER A 105 -3.25 13.80 -1.72
N GLY A 106 -2.54 14.87 -2.06
CA GLY A 106 -2.09 15.85 -1.08
C GLY A 106 -0.90 15.42 -0.23
N ILE A 107 -0.17 14.40 -0.67
CA ILE A 107 1.13 14.01 -0.09
C ILE A 107 2.11 15.19 -0.16
N THR A 108 2.90 15.37 0.88
CA THR A 108 3.93 16.42 0.92
C THR A 108 5.16 16.06 0.09
N GLU A 109 5.94 17.06 -0.34
CA GLU A 109 7.19 16.82 -1.06
C GLU A 109 8.19 15.94 -0.29
N VAL A 110 8.22 16.08 1.04
CA VAL A 110 9.07 15.26 1.92
C VAL A 110 8.62 13.80 1.90
N GLU A 111 7.31 13.56 1.97
CA GLU A 111 6.73 12.21 1.89
C GLU A 111 6.93 11.59 0.50
N GLU A 112 6.75 12.37 -0.59
CA GLU A 112 7.04 11.91 -1.95
C GLU A 112 8.49 11.46 -2.11
N ARG A 113 9.42 12.28 -1.62
CA ARG A 113 10.85 11.93 -1.64
C ARG A 113 11.13 10.67 -0.85
N ALA A 114 10.52 10.51 0.32
CA ALA A 114 10.66 9.32 1.15
C ALA A 114 10.19 8.05 0.43
N VAL A 115 9.08 8.11 -0.29
CA VAL A 115 8.56 6.98 -1.09
C VAL A 115 9.51 6.65 -2.25
N ILE A 116 9.99 7.66 -2.97
CA ILE A 116 10.94 7.47 -4.08
C ILE A 116 12.23 6.84 -3.57
N ASP A 117 12.79 7.36 -2.49
CA ASP A 117 14.03 6.86 -1.89
C ASP A 117 13.86 5.41 -1.41
N ALA A 118 12.72 5.09 -0.78
CA ALA A 118 12.39 3.74 -0.37
C ALA A 118 12.34 2.77 -1.57
N GLY A 119 11.71 3.17 -2.65
CA GLY A 119 11.62 2.36 -3.88
C GLY A 119 12.99 2.13 -4.54
N ILE A 120 13.83 3.16 -4.61
CA ILE A 120 15.21 3.05 -5.14
C ILE A 120 16.05 2.14 -4.25
N SER A 121 16.04 2.37 -2.94
CA SER A 121 16.78 1.55 -1.97
C SER A 121 16.30 0.09 -1.96
N ALA A 122 15.01 -0.13 -2.23
CA ALA A 122 14.43 -1.47 -2.36
C ALA A 122 14.85 -2.21 -3.64
N GLY A 123 15.50 -1.54 -4.59
CA GLY A 123 16.06 -2.16 -5.79
C GLY A 123 15.47 -1.69 -7.12
N ALA A 124 14.60 -0.70 -7.14
CA ALA A 124 14.11 -0.12 -8.39
C ALA A 124 15.22 0.67 -9.11
N ARG A 125 15.24 0.60 -10.45
CA ARG A 125 16.10 1.45 -11.28
C ARG A 125 15.58 2.89 -11.33
N LYS A 126 14.27 3.04 -11.39
CA LYS A 126 13.58 4.31 -11.44
C LYS A 126 12.21 4.17 -10.76
N VAL A 127 11.82 5.17 -10.02
CA VAL A 127 10.52 5.24 -9.34
C VAL A 127 9.75 6.44 -9.88
N PHE A 128 8.49 6.20 -10.23
CA PHE A 128 7.51 7.22 -10.57
C PHE A 128 6.39 7.16 -9.54
N LEU A 129 5.80 8.29 -9.24
CA LEU A 129 4.62 8.38 -8.39
C LEU A 129 3.38 8.66 -9.23
N ILE A 130 2.25 8.11 -8.80
CA ILE A 130 0.92 8.42 -9.33
C ILE A 130 -0.02 8.60 -8.15
N GLU A 131 -0.88 9.61 -8.19
CA GLU A 131 -1.90 9.80 -7.16
C GLU A 131 -2.95 8.69 -7.22
N GLU A 132 -3.34 8.15 -6.07
CA GLU A 132 -4.29 7.03 -5.96
C GLU A 132 -5.60 7.27 -6.73
N PRO A 133 -6.27 8.43 -6.63
CA PRO A 133 -7.52 8.64 -7.38
C PRO A 133 -7.31 8.68 -8.89
N VAL A 134 -6.16 9.11 -9.38
CA VAL A 134 -5.84 9.08 -10.82
C VAL A 134 -5.66 7.63 -11.27
N ALA A 135 -4.92 6.83 -10.51
CA ALA A 135 -4.74 5.42 -10.78
C ALA A 135 -6.09 4.66 -10.73
N ALA A 136 -6.93 4.97 -9.76
CA ALA A 136 -8.27 4.39 -9.62
C ALA A 136 -9.17 4.74 -10.83
N ALA A 137 -9.15 5.99 -11.29
CA ALA A 137 -9.91 6.42 -12.48
C ALA A 137 -9.47 5.66 -13.73
N ILE A 138 -8.17 5.53 -13.95
CA ILE A 138 -7.60 4.76 -15.08
C ILE A 138 -8.03 3.30 -14.96
N GLY A 139 -7.92 2.72 -13.78
CA GLY A 139 -8.30 1.33 -13.52
C GLY A 139 -9.81 1.06 -13.73
N ALA A 140 -10.65 2.05 -13.47
CA ALA A 140 -12.08 2.01 -13.74
C ALA A 140 -12.44 2.22 -15.22
N GLY A 141 -11.45 2.45 -16.09
CA GLY A 141 -11.67 2.67 -17.52
C GLY A 141 -12.18 4.07 -17.88
N ILE A 142 -12.02 5.04 -16.98
CA ILE A 142 -12.41 6.42 -17.22
C ILE A 142 -11.35 7.07 -18.13
N ASP A 143 -11.81 7.73 -19.19
CA ASP A 143 -10.95 8.52 -20.06
C ASP A 143 -10.69 9.89 -19.40
N ILE A 144 -9.63 9.95 -18.59
CA ILE A 144 -9.27 11.15 -17.82
C ILE A 144 -8.74 12.30 -18.69
N ALA A 145 -8.39 12.04 -19.96
CA ALA A 145 -7.85 13.06 -20.88
C ALA A 145 -8.92 14.03 -21.35
N LYS A 146 -10.19 13.67 -21.26
CA LYS A 146 -11.31 14.52 -21.67
C LYS A 146 -11.52 15.70 -20.71
N PRO A 147 -12.13 16.79 -21.19
CA PRO A 147 -12.42 17.97 -20.36
C PRO A 147 -13.61 17.77 -19.40
N ASP A 148 -14.19 16.59 -19.37
CA ASP A 148 -15.27 16.26 -18.45
C ASP A 148 -14.74 16.09 -17.02
N GLY A 149 -15.51 16.55 -16.02
CA GLY A 149 -15.20 16.32 -14.62
C GLY A 149 -15.66 14.93 -14.16
N HIS A 150 -14.76 14.13 -13.64
CA HIS A 150 -15.07 12.83 -13.05
C HIS A 150 -14.71 12.83 -11.57
N MET A 151 -15.69 12.50 -10.72
CA MET A 151 -15.45 12.32 -9.30
C MET A 151 -15.12 10.86 -9.03
N VAL A 152 -14.01 10.65 -8.32
CA VAL A 152 -13.55 9.34 -7.85
C VAL A 152 -13.55 9.34 -6.33
N VAL A 153 -14.08 8.30 -5.73
CA VAL A 153 -14.04 8.05 -4.28
C VAL A 153 -13.31 6.72 -4.09
N ASP A 154 -12.15 6.79 -3.49
CA ASP A 154 -11.30 5.64 -3.18
C ASP A 154 -11.28 5.42 -1.67
N ILE A 155 -11.83 4.30 -1.21
CA ILE A 155 -11.93 3.97 0.21
C ILE A 155 -10.96 2.83 0.50
N GLY A 156 -9.82 3.18 1.07
CA GLY A 156 -8.79 2.23 1.48
C GLY A 156 -8.95 1.73 2.92
N GLY A 157 -7.87 1.22 3.50
CA GLY A 157 -7.82 0.82 4.90
C GLY A 157 -7.71 2.01 5.85
N GLY A 158 -6.82 2.95 5.57
CA GLY A 158 -6.49 4.07 6.44
C GLY A 158 -7.13 5.40 6.03
N THR A 159 -7.35 5.62 4.74
CA THR A 159 -7.90 6.88 4.18
C THR A 159 -9.01 6.63 3.20
N ALA A 160 -9.94 7.59 3.08
CA ALA A 160 -10.84 7.72 1.96
C ALA A 160 -10.47 8.99 1.19
N ASP A 161 -10.09 8.81 -0.07
CA ASP A 161 -9.64 9.87 -0.97
C ASP A 161 -10.71 10.17 -2.00
N ILE A 162 -11.07 11.46 -2.09
CA ILE A 162 -12.10 11.96 -3.01
C ILE A 162 -11.41 12.94 -3.93
N ALA A 163 -11.55 12.76 -5.23
CA ALA A 163 -10.97 13.68 -6.20
C ALA A 163 -11.87 13.91 -7.40
N VAL A 164 -11.83 15.10 -7.94
CA VAL A 164 -12.37 15.45 -9.25
C VAL A 164 -11.22 15.53 -10.23
N ILE A 165 -11.31 14.75 -11.30
CA ILE A 165 -10.28 14.60 -12.33
C ILE A 165 -10.81 15.14 -13.65
N SER A 166 -10.03 15.96 -14.33
CA SER A 166 -10.30 16.46 -15.67
C SER A 166 -8.97 16.76 -16.37
N LEU A 167 -8.91 16.55 -17.68
CA LEU A 167 -7.72 16.82 -18.50
C LEU A 167 -6.44 16.20 -17.92
N SER A 168 -6.52 14.95 -17.50
CA SER A 168 -5.44 14.15 -16.91
C SER A 168 -4.86 14.68 -15.59
N GLY A 169 -5.53 15.63 -14.93
CA GLY A 169 -5.11 16.23 -13.67
C GLY A 169 -6.18 16.19 -12.59
N VAL A 170 -5.73 16.27 -11.35
CA VAL A 170 -6.62 16.47 -10.20
C VAL A 170 -6.97 17.95 -10.11
N VAL A 171 -8.28 18.24 -10.22
CA VAL A 171 -8.81 19.62 -10.15
C VAL A 171 -9.08 20.02 -8.70
N GLU A 172 -9.66 19.10 -7.93
CA GLU A 172 -9.99 19.26 -6.52
C GLU A 172 -9.86 17.91 -5.83
N SER A 173 -9.36 17.90 -4.61
CA SER A 173 -9.25 16.66 -3.83
C SER A 173 -9.46 16.91 -2.34
N ALA A 174 -9.94 15.87 -1.67
CA ALA A 174 -10.04 15.82 -0.21
C ALA A 174 -9.66 14.40 0.25
N SER A 175 -8.95 14.32 1.35
CA SER A 175 -8.61 13.05 2.00
C SER A 175 -9.10 13.07 3.44
N ILE A 176 -9.78 12.03 3.86
CA ILE A 176 -10.22 11.85 5.24
C ILE A 176 -9.63 10.56 5.83
N LYS A 177 -9.29 10.62 7.10
CA LYS A 177 -8.71 9.49 7.84
C LYS A 177 -9.78 8.60 8.47
N ILE A 178 -10.85 8.35 7.72
CA ILE A 178 -11.94 7.44 8.08
C ILE A 178 -12.13 6.49 6.91
N ALA A 179 -11.79 5.23 7.11
CA ALA A 179 -11.86 4.21 6.08
C ALA A 179 -12.00 2.80 6.70
N GLY A 180 -11.57 1.77 6.02
CA GLY A 180 -11.81 0.38 6.38
C GLY A 180 -11.44 0.03 7.82
N ASP A 181 -10.30 0.49 8.33
CA ASP A 181 -9.85 0.20 9.69
C ASP A 181 -10.82 0.75 10.74
N GLN A 182 -11.30 1.99 10.57
CA GLN A 182 -12.28 2.60 11.48
C GLN A 182 -13.66 1.92 11.37
N LEU A 183 -14.04 1.48 10.17
CA LEU A 183 -15.28 0.70 9.98
C LEU A 183 -15.19 -0.64 10.72
N ASN A 184 -14.06 -1.34 10.63
CA ASN A 184 -13.84 -2.57 11.38
C ASN A 184 -13.90 -2.33 12.89
N GLU A 185 -13.24 -1.30 13.39
CA GLU A 185 -13.33 -0.92 14.81
C GLU A 185 -14.77 -0.62 15.25
N ALA A 186 -15.54 0.05 14.43
CA ALA A 186 -16.94 0.34 14.71
C ALA A 186 -17.77 -0.95 14.85
N VAL A 187 -17.54 -1.95 13.97
CA VAL A 187 -18.16 -3.27 14.04
C VAL A 187 -17.77 -3.97 15.35
N VAL A 188 -16.48 -3.99 15.70
CA VAL A 188 -15.99 -4.60 16.96
C VAL A 188 -16.68 -3.97 18.17
N LYS A 189 -16.74 -2.64 18.23
CA LYS A 189 -17.39 -1.89 19.32
C LYS A 189 -18.90 -2.15 19.38
N TYR A 190 -19.55 -2.23 18.23
CA TYR A 190 -20.98 -2.55 18.14
C TYR A 190 -21.28 -3.96 18.67
N MET A 191 -20.54 -4.96 18.22
CA MET A 191 -20.71 -6.35 18.64
C MET A 191 -20.51 -6.50 20.15
N ARG A 192 -19.51 -5.84 20.71
CA ARG A 192 -19.29 -5.83 22.15
C ARG A 192 -20.43 -5.19 22.93
N ARG A 193 -20.91 -4.01 22.49
CA ARG A 193 -21.97 -3.27 23.19
C ARG A 193 -23.35 -3.92 23.07
N LYS A 194 -23.71 -4.33 21.86
CA LYS A 194 -25.06 -4.80 21.54
C LYS A 194 -25.26 -6.27 21.87
N HIS A 195 -24.25 -7.08 21.64
CA HIS A 195 -24.33 -8.53 21.71
C HIS A 195 -23.42 -9.16 22.76
N ASN A 196 -22.62 -8.34 23.46
CA ASN A 196 -21.62 -8.79 24.44
C ASN A 196 -20.65 -9.85 23.87
N LEU A 197 -20.32 -9.70 22.59
CA LEU A 197 -19.40 -10.58 21.87
C LEU A 197 -18.07 -9.86 21.64
N LEU A 198 -16.97 -10.57 21.89
CA LEU A 198 -15.63 -10.13 21.54
C LEU A 198 -15.29 -10.71 20.16
N VAL A 199 -15.14 -9.83 19.18
CA VAL A 199 -14.67 -10.18 17.84
C VAL A 199 -13.34 -9.48 17.59
N GLY A 200 -12.44 -10.16 16.88
CA GLY A 200 -11.17 -9.55 16.44
C GLY A 200 -11.37 -8.73 15.16
N GLU A 201 -10.41 -7.86 14.86
CA GLU A 201 -10.42 -7.05 13.64
C GLU A 201 -10.56 -7.87 12.36
N ARG A 202 -9.98 -9.06 12.33
CA ARG A 202 -10.06 -9.97 11.18
C ARG A 202 -11.46 -10.56 10.98
N THR A 203 -12.26 -10.62 12.02
CA THR A 203 -13.63 -11.13 11.95
C THR A 203 -14.63 -10.03 11.61
N ALA A 204 -14.31 -8.82 11.95
CA ALA A 204 -15.09 -7.62 11.64
C ALA A 204 -14.98 -7.23 10.18
#